data_17a36cfbf7eacd09b51d313a395231f7
#
_entry.id   17a36cfbf7eacd09b51d313a395231f7
#
_cell.length_a   1.000
_cell.length_b   1.000
_cell.length_c   1.000
_cell.angle_alpha   90.00
_cell.angle_beta   90.00
_cell.angle_gamma   90.00
#
_symmetry.space_group_name_H-M   'P 1'
#
loop_
_entity.id
_entity.type
_entity.pdbx_description
1 polymer ?
#
loop_
_entity_poly.entity_id
_entity_poly.type
_entity_poly.pdbx_seq_one_letter_code
_entity_poly.pdbx_strand_id
1 'polypeptide(L)'
;MRREELSNIHQLHKRLTGAANSSIEIIIAWSELLQMRKRLFVRNWIRRLLRYLCIPVGFFLVVVPLYSLMIRQTIQAQSSSAMEKLAIGTTQLERCLSNIRSTTNKLFSETEYTLLASSYDNSILGDYQTLTRASKSLQDKTYDSSVITYSYITFERNGIILDDRSAYESHSNFYPGALEYEDVSQEEWDAQNQIDVMTIKPAHVVKLMHSSYGNSYVTVYQPYVNTAGRLCGAMTVLIKEKDVVSMFLSQQQWREEGLFCLISDDGTILAGNNYDGSTLSLTSDDTGWETYQGKRYLMATRYVASLNATAVIGMPPSLY
;
A
#
# COMPACT_ATOMS: atom_id res chain seq x y z
N MET A 1 -66.72 -19.50 6.19
CA MET A 1 -66.26 -19.16 7.55
C MET A 1 -66.89 -17.89 8.14
N ARG A 2 -66.80 -16.69 7.52
CA ARG A 2 -67.41 -15.45 8.07
C ARG A 2 -68.94 -15.43 8.15
N ARG A 3 -69.67 -16.15 7.25
CA ARG A 3 -71.11 -16.28 7.23
C ARG A 3 -71.64 -17.19 8.33
N GLU A 4 -70.97 -18.29 8.62
CA GLU A 4 -71.36 -19.24 9.69
C GLU A 4 -71.21 -18.63 11.08
N GLU A 5 -70.14 -17.91 11.32
CA GLU A 5 -69.89 -17.24 12.60
C GLU A 5 -70.94 -16.11 12.86
N LEU A 6 -71.30 -15.35 11.82
CA LEU A 6 -72.36 -14.34 11.90
C LEU A 6 -73.76 -15.02 12.09
N SER A 7 -74.00 -16.18 11.47
CA SER A 7 -75.20 -16.96 11.65
C SER A 7 -75.33 -17.45 13.09
N ASN A 8 -74.25 -17.96 13.68
CA ASN A 8 -74.21 -18.40 15.07
C ASN A 8 -74.43 -17.26 16.08
N ILE A 9 -73.88 -16.09 15.82
CA ILE A 9 -74.15 -14.89 16.66
C ILE A 9 -75.60 -14.47 16.55
N HIS A 10 -76.21 -14.54 15.38
CA HIS A 10 -77.62 -14.16 15.17
C HIS A 10 -78.55 -15.18 15.83
N GLN A 11 -78.24 -16.49 15.78
CA GLN A 11 -79.00 -17.53 16.50
C GLN A 11 -78.91 -17.39 18.02
N LEU A 12 -77.70 -17.10 18.56
CA LEU A 12 -77.53 -16.80 19.98
C LEU A 12 -78.29 -15.55 20.44
N HIS A 13 -78.31 -14.51 19.62
CA HIS A 13 -79.10 -13.31 19.92
C HIS A 13 -80.61 -13.61 19.91
N LYS A 14 -81.10 -14.47 19.02
CA LYS A 14 -82.51 -14.89 18.93
C LYS A 14 -82.89 -15.82 20.12
N ARG A 15 -81.95 -16.66 20.66
CA ARG A 15 -82.17 -17.42 21.89
C ARG A 15 -82.21 -16.51 23.13
N LEU A 16 -81.36 -15.45 23.19
CA LEU A 16 -81.41 -14.46 24.28
C LEU A 16 -82.68 -13.67 24.37
N THR A 17 -83.28 -13.36 23.21
CA THR A 17 -84.57 -12.58 23.18
C THR A 17 -85.77 -13.48 23.42
N GLY A 18 -85.66 -14.83 23.30
CA GLY A 18 -86.76 -15.79 23.52
C GLY A 18 -86.80 -16.44 24.92
N ALA A 19 -85.70 -16.33 25.71
CA ALA A 19 -85.59 -16.98 27.03
C ALA A 19 -85.80 -15.94 28.16
N ALA A 20 -87.02 -15.57 28.38
CA ALA A 20 -87.35 -14.59 29.40
C ALA A 20 -87.53 -15.12 30.85
N ASN A 21 -87.11 -16.39 31.15
CA ASN A 21 -87.50 -16.99 32.44
C ASN A 21 -86.36 -17.53 33.33
N SER A 22 -85.09 -17.35 33.04
CA SER A 22 -84.06 -17.64 34.06
C SER A 22 -82.83 -16.71 33.91
N SER A 23 -82.56 -15.96 34.95
CA SER A 23 -81.48 -14.97 35.05
C SER A 23 -80.07 -15.63 34.83
N ILE A 24 -79.96 -16.92 35.07
CA ILE A 24 -78.69 -17.71 34.94
C ILE A 24 -78.39 -18.00 33.48
N GLU A 25 -79.38 -18.40 32.68
CA GLU A 25 -79.17 -18.67 31.24
C GLU A 25 -78.80 -17.41 30.45
N ILE A 26 -79.35 -16.27 30.85
CA ILE A 26 -79.00 -14.99 30.27
C ILE A 26 -77.53 -14.61 30.56
N ILE A 27 -77.08 -14.85 31.78
CA ILE A 27 -75.69 -14.58 32.18
C ILE A 27 -74.71 -15.50 31.43
N ILE A 28 -75.00 -16.79 31.28
CA ILE A 28 -74.18 -17.72 30.54
C ILE A 28 -74.08 -17.33 29.06
N ALA A 29 -75.23 -17.05 28.43
CA ALA A 29 -75.27 -16.61 27.03
C ALA A 29 -74.52 -15.30 26.78
N TRP A 30 -74.60 -14.33 27.73
CA TRP A 30 -73.80 -13.10 27.67
C TRP A 30 -72.30 -13.39 27.84
N SER A 31 -71.89 -14.29 28.68
CA SER A 31 -70.50 -14.63 28.86
C SER A 31 -69.91 -15.32 27.60
N GLU A 32 -70.66 -16.20 26.94
CA GLU A 32 -70.28 -16.81 25.68
C GLU A 32 -70.18 -15.81 24.53
N LEU A 33 -71.14 -14.91 24.46
CA LEU A 33 -71.16 -13.83 23.46
C LEU A 33 -69.97 -12.89 23.63
N LEU A 34 -69.63 -12.54 24.86
CA LEU A 34 -68.46 -11.72 25.19
C LEU A 34 -67.14 -12.46 24.85
N GLN A 35 -67.05 -13.77 25.12
CA GLN A 35 -65.88 -14.58 24.76
C GLN A 35 -65.71 -14.73 23.25
N MET A 36 -66.83 -14.96 22.51
CA MET A 36 -66.79 -15.02 21.04
C MET A 36 -66.36 -13.65 20.44
N ARG A 37 -66.91 -12.56 20.97
CA ARG A 37 -66.57 -11.22 20.54
C ARG A 37 -65.11 -10.87 20.81
N LYS A 38 -64.55 -11.30 21.96
CA LYS A 38 -63.11 -11.16 22.25
C LYS A 38 -62.27 -11.98 21.29
N ARG A 39 -62.63 -13.22 21.01
CA ARG A 39 -61.90 -14.09 20.07
C ARG A 39 -61.93 -13.55 18.64
N LEU A 40 -63.05 -13.04 18.17
CA LEU A 40 -63.16 -12.39 16.85
C LEU A 40 -62.35 -11.08 16.77
N PHE A 41 -62.40 -10.27 17.83
CA PHE A 41 -61.62 -9.03 17.90
C PHE A 41 -60.13 -9.31 17.87
N VAL A 42 -59.66 -10.22 18.70
CA VAL A 42 -58.24 -10.63 18.74
C VAL A 42 -57.78 -11.22 17.40
N ARG A 43 -58.62 -12.09 16.76
CA ARG A 43 -58.26 -12.68 15.46
C ARG A 43 -58.20 -11.63 14.35
N ASN A 44 -59.12 -10.67 14.33
CA ASN A 44 -59.10 -9.60 13.35
C ASN A 44 -57.94 -8.62 13.61
N TRP A 45 -57.61 -8.34 14.88
CA TRP A 45 -56.50 -7.51 15.27
C TRP A 45 -55.19 -8.14 14.89
N ILE A 46 -54.98 -9.44 15.18
CA ILE A 46 -53.79 -10.20 14.77
C ILE A 46 -53.64 -10.19 13.24
N ARG A 47 -54.73 -10.40 12.47
CA ARG A 47 -54.65 -10.34 11.00
C ARG A 47 -54.27 -8.97 10.46
N ARG A 48 -54.69 -7.91 11.08
CA ARG A 48 -54.28 -6.55 10.72
C ARG A 48 -52.85 -6.33 11.08
N LEU A 49 -52.44 -6.69 12.28
CA LEU A 49 -51.07 -6.58 12.77
C LEU A 49 -50.08 -7.41 11.90
N LEU A 50 -50.44 -8.63 11.50
CA LEU A 50 -49.65 -9.42 10.57
C LEU A 50 -49.50 -8.72 9.20
N ARG A 51 -50.54 -8.12 8.67
CA ARG A 51 -50.43 -7.38 7.39
C ARG A 51 -49.47 -6.16 7.50
N TYR A 52 -49.53 -5.43 8.60
CA TYR A 52 -48.63 -4.30 8.82
C TYR A 52 -47.21 -4.75 9.10
N LEU A 53 -47.01 -5.94 9.66
CA LEU A 53 -45.72 -6.51 9.95
C LEU A 53 -45.07 -7.17 8.71
N CYS A 54 -45.88 -7.73 7.81
CA CYS A 54 -45.38 -8.33 6.56
C CYS A 54 -44.70 -7.34 5.63
N ILE A 55 -45.13 -6.07 5.61
CA ILE A 55 -44.56 -5.03 4.75
C ILE A 55 -43.10 -4.71 5.18
N PRO A 56 -42.85 -4.31 6.45
CA PRO A 56 -41.46 -4.05 6.88
C PRO A 56 -40.58 -5.30 6.84
N VAL A 57 -41.09 -6.49 7.21
CA VAL A 57 -40.33 -7.74 7.13
C VAL A 57 -39.97 -8.05 5.68
N GLY A 58 -40.91 -7.93 4.74
CA GLY A 58 -40.60 -8.08 3.32
C GLY A 58 -39.59 -7.08 2.80
N PHE A 59 -39.67 -5.84 3.24
CA PHE A 59 -38.69 -4.80 2.92
C PHE A 59 -37.29 -5.17 3.46
N PHE A 60 -37.18 -5.57 4.73
CA PHE A 60 -35.90 -5.98 5.30
C PHE A 60 -35.33 -7.23 4.62
N LEU A 61 -36.15 -8.21 4.23
CA LEU A 61 -35.70 -9.40 3.51
C LEU A 61 -35.12 -9.09 2.13
N VAL A 62 -35.49 -7.98 1.50
CA VAL A 62 -34.95 -7.56 0.21
C VAL A 62 -33.78 -6.59 0.39
N VAL A 63 -33.92 -5.59 1.26
CA VAL A 63 -32.94 -4.52 1.41
C VAL A 63 -31.65 -5.02 2.06
N VAL A 64 -31.74 -5.87 3.09
CA VAL A 64 -30.52 -6.39 3.77
C VAL A 64 -29.64 -7.21 2.86
N PRO A 65 -30.15 -8.19 2.05
CA PRO A 65 -29.30 -8.89 1.07
C PRO A 65 -28.73 -7.97 -0.01
N LEU A 66 -29.52 -7.03 -0.55
CA LEU A 66 -29.05 -6.08 -1.54
C LEU A 66 -27.92 -5.20 -0.98
N TYR A 67 -28.10 -4.68 0.23
CA TYR A 67 -27.07 -3.89 0.91
C TYR A 67 -25.80 -4.72 1.18
N SER A 68 -25.94 -5.96 1.62
CA SER A 68 -24.81 -6.87 1.83
C SER A 68 -24.07 -7.20 0.53
N LEU A 69 -24.78 -7.38 -0.58
CA LEU A 69 -24.17 -7.57 -1.90
C LEU A 69 -23.42 -6.32 -2.35
N MET A 70 -24.02 -5.15 -2.18
CA MET A 70 -23.40 -3.86 -2.53
C MET A 70 -22.11 -3.63 -1.72
N ILE A 71 -22.12 -3.90 -0.41
CA ILE A 71 -20.91 -3.82 0.43
C ILE A 71 -19.85 -4.78 -0.06
N ARG A 72 -20.18 -6.03 -0.33
CA ARG A 72 -19.24 -7.04 -0.83
C ARG A 72 -18.60 -6.60 -2.15
N GLN A 73 -19.39 -6.12 -3.09
CA GLN A 73 -18.90 -5.61 -4.38
C GLN A 73 -17.97 -4.40 -4.19
N THR A 74 -18.33 -3.48 -3.29
CA THR A 74 -17.49 -2.32 -2.99
C THR A 74 -16.15 -2.75 -2.40
N ILE A 75 -16.15 -3.63 -1.39
CA ILE A 75 -14.90 -4.14 -0.77
C ILE A 75 -14.05 -4.86 -1.82
N GLN A 76 -14.65 -5.69 -2.67
CA GLN A 76 -13.93 -6.41 -3.70
C GLN A 76 -13.32 -5.47 -4.75
N ALA A 77 -14.05 -4.45 -5.17
CA ALA A 77 -13.55 -3.43 -6.10
C ALA A 77 -12.39 -2.64 -5.47
N GLN A 78 -12.48 -2.29 -4.19
CA GLN A 78 -11.42 -1.60 -3.45
C GLN A 78 -10.17 -2.46 -3.32
N SER A 79 -10.34 -3.73 -2.94
CA SER A 79 -9.24 -4.70 -2.86
C SER A 79 -8.54 -4.87 -4.21
N SER A 80 -9.29 -5.02 -5.30
CA SER A 80 -8.73 -5.11 -6.64
C SER A 80 -7.97 -3.83 -7.03
N SER A 81 -8.51 -2.66 -6.70
CA SER A 81 -7.84 -1.36 -6.95
C SER A 81 -6.55 -1.22 -6.16
N ALA A 82 -6.52 -1.68 -4.90
CA ALA A 82 -5.31 -1.69 -4.08
C ALA A 82 -4.21 -2.56 -4.70
N MET A 83 -4.57 -3.78 -5.09
CA MET A 83 -3.64 -4.71 -5.74
C MET A 83 -3.14 -4.20 -7.10
N GLU A 84 -3.99 -3.56 -7.89
CA GLU A 84 -3.61 -2.94 -9.15
C GLU A 84 -2.56 -1.83 -8.94
N LYS A 85 -2.74 -0.97 -7.94
CA LYS A 85 -1.78 0.08 -7.59
C LYS A 85 -0.45 -0.48 -7.15
N LEU A 86 -0.46 -1.52 -6.30
CA LEU A 86 0.76 -2.24 -5.93
C LEU A 86 1.46 -2.82 -7.15
N ALA A 87 0.71 -3.42 -8.08
CA ALA A 87 1.26 -3.98 -9.31
C ALA A 87 1.92 -2.90 -10.17
N ILE A 88 1.28 -1.74 -10.32
CA ILE A 88 1.82 -0.60 -11.08
C ILE A 88 3.10 -0.08 -10.39
N GLY A 89 3.04 0.18 -9.08
CA GLY A 89 4.18 0.68 -8.30
C GLY A 89 5.37 -0.28 -8.35
N THR A 90 5.13 -1.57 -8.14
CA THR A 90 6.16 -2.61 -8.25
C THR A 90 6.80 -2.62 -9.63
N THR A 91 5.99 -2.57 -10.70
CA THR A 91 6.49 -2.55 -12.08
C THR A 91 7.32 -1.29 -12.37
N GLN A 92 6.93 -0.13 -11.83
CA GLN A 92 7.68 1.11 -11.98
C GLN A 92 9.03 1.04 -11.25
N LEU A 93 9.04 0.50 -10.02
CA LEU A 93 10.25 0.32 -9.25
C LEU A 93 11.21 -0.66 -9.94
N GLU A 94 10.72 -1.82 -10.39
CA GLU A 94 11.53 -2.81 -11.12
C GLU A 94 12.12 -2.26 -12.43
N ARG A 95 11.34 -1.45 -13.16
CA ARG A 95 11.86 -0.74 -14.35
C ARG A 95 12.97 0.26 -13.98
N CYS A 96 12.80 1.01 -12.90
CA CYS A 96 13.82 1.92 -12.42
C CYS A 96 15.13 1.17 -12.11
N LEU A 97 15.06 0.07 -11.38
CA LEU A 97 16.20 -0.76 -11.04
C LEU A 97 16.85 -1.40 -12.27
N SER A 98 16.06 -1.90 -13.19
CA SER A 98 16.53 -2.44 -14.46
C SER A 98 17.26 -1.37 -15.31
N ASN A 99 16.74 -0.15 -15.30
CA ASN A 99 17.38 0.97 -15.98
C ASN A 99 18.73 1.33 -15.34
N ILE A 100 18.81 1.37 -14.00
CA ILE A 100 20.06 1.61 -13.28
C ILE A 100 21.10 0.54 -13.67
N ARG A 101 20.73 -0.74 -13.64
CA ARG A 101 21.62 -1.86 -14.05
C ARG A 101 22.08 -1.71 -15.48
N SER A 102 21.17 -1.43 -16.42
CA SER A 102 21.48 -1.24 -17.83
C SER A 102 22.41 -0.04 -18.04
N THR A 103 22.15 1.07 -17.35
CA THR A 103 22.99 2.27 -17.42
C THR A 103 24.39 2.00 -16.88
N THR A 104 24.50 1.33 -15.73
CA THR A 104 25.80 0.91 -15.17
C THR A 104 26.61 0.08 -16.17
N ASN A 105 26.00 -0.95 -16.76
CA ASN A 105 26.66 -1.80 -17.74
C ASN A 105 27.12 -1.01 -18.99
N LYS A 106 26.31 -0.07 -19.47
CA LYS A 106 26.65 0.79 -20.60
C LYS A 106 27.81 1.71 -20.28
N LEU A 107 27.80 2.35 -19.10
CA LEU A 107 28.88 3.23 -18.65
C LEU A 107 30.21 2.47 -18.59
N PHE A 108 30.25 1.35 -17.89
CA PHE A 108 31.48 0.56 -17.75
C PHE A 108 31.95 -0.11 -19.06
N SER A 109 31.14 -0.12 -20.12
CA SER A 109 31.54 -0.53 -21.46
C SER A 109 32.20 0.59 -22.29
N GLU A 110 32.16 1.83 -21.82
CA GLU A 110 32.81 2.96 -22.49
C GLU A 110 34.31 2.98 -22.20
N THR A 111 35.07 3.53 -23.14
CA THR A 111 36.54 3.56 -23.07
C THR A 111 37.03 4.30 -21.84
N GLU A 112 36.42 5.44 -21.51
CA GLU A 112 36.78 6.26 -20.36
C GLU A 112 36.63 5.50 -19.04
N TYR A 113 35.53 4.80 -18.85
CA TYR A 113 35.28 4.00 -17.64
C TYR A 113 36.15 2.75 -17.56
N THR A 114 36.43 2.13 -18.72
CA THR A 114 37.36 0.99 -18.78
C THR A 114 38.77 1.42 -18.39
N LEU A 115 39.24 2.59 -18.84
CA LEU A 115 40.52 3.15 -18.45
C LEU A 115 40.57 3.47 -16.94
N LEU A 116 39.53 4.14 -16.41
CA LEU A 116 39.44 4.43 -14.98
C LEU A 116 39.43 3.15 -14.13
N ALA A 117 38.65 2.15 -14.52
CA ALA A 117 38.55 0.87 -13.80
C ALA A 117 39.86 0.02 -13.89
N SER A 118 40.70 0.21 -14.92
CA SER A 118 41.92 -0.52 -15.11
C SER A 118 43.17 0.15 -14.52
N SER A 119 43.09 1.47 -14.25
CA SER A 119 44.18 2.22 -13.66
C SER A 119 44.53 1.72 -12.24
N TYR A 120 45.83 1.64 -11.94
CA TYR A 120 46.32 1.21 -10.63
C TYR A 120 46.65 2.37 -9.67
N ASP A 121 46.75 3.56 -10.22
CA ASP A 121 47.14 4.72 -9.47
C ASP A 121 46.27 5.92 -9.84
N ASN A 122 46.42 6.99 -9.10
CA ASN A 122 45.70 8.23 -9.32
C ASN A 122 46.31 9.11 -10.45
N SER A 123 47.28 8.59 -11.21
CA SER A 123 47.91 9.35 -12.33
C SER A 123 46.87 9.75 -13.40
N ILE A 124 45.82 8.92 -13.53
CA ILE A 124 44.69 9.22 -14.44
C ILE A 124 43.92 10.46 -14.07
N LEU A 125 43.98 10.93 -12.82
CA LEU A 125 43.40 12.21 -12.40
C LEU A 125 44.05 13.40 -13.07
N GLY A 126 45.25 13.24 -13.61
CA GLY A 126 45.93 14.23 -14.49
C GLY A 126 45.32 14.30 -15.90
N ASP A 127 44.57 13.28 -16.33
CA ASP A 127 43.87 13.29 -17.60
C ASP A 127 42.47 13.93 -17.49
N TYR A 128 42.49 15.27 -17.44
CA TYR A 128 41.28 16.09 -17.34
C TYR A 128 40.28 15.80 -18.45
N GLN A 129 40.70 15.40 -19.65
CA GLN A 129 39.79 15.13 -20.77
C GLN A 129 39.01 13.83 -20.53
N THR A 130 39.67 12.76 -20.11
CA THR A 130 39.01 11.49 -19.77
C THR A 130 38.01 11.67 -18.63
N LEU A 131 38.40 12.37 -17.55
CA LEU A 131 37.50 12.63 -16.43
C LEU A 131 36.27 13.47 -16.84
N THR A 132 36.49 14.55 -17.60
CA THR A 132 35.38 15.40 -18.06
C THR A 132 34.42 14.64 -18.97
N ARG A 133 34.90 13.78 -19.86
CA ARG A 133 34.04 12.94 -20.71
C ARG A 133 33.27 11.94 -19.90
N ALA A 134 33.92 11.29 -18.94
CA ALA A 134 33.27 10.32 -18.07
C ALA A 134 32.16 10.99 -17.21
N SER A 135 32.45 12.11 -16.53
CA SER A 135 31.44 12.86 -15.77
C SER A 135 30.27 13.29 -16.65
N LYS A 136 30.55 13.80 -17.85
CA LYS A 136 29.50 14.20 -18.78
C LYS A 136 28.65 13.00 -19.24
N SER A 137 29.28 11.85 -19.53
CA SER A 137 28.55 10.63 -19.90
C SER A 137 27.66 10.13 -18.76
N LEU A 138 28.15 10.19 -17.51
CA LEU A 138 27.34 9.90 -16.32
C LEU A 138 26.12 10.81 -16.26
N GLN A 139 26.34 12.12 -16.35
CA GLN A 139 25.29 13.13 -16.35
C GLN A 139 24.25 12.86 -17.44
N ASP A 140 24.69 12.73 -18.70
CA ASP A 140 23.80 12.53 -19.85
C ASP A 140 22.94 11.26 -19.70
N LYS A 141 23.50 10.15 -19.15
CA LYS A 141 22.78 8.90 -18.99
C LYS A 141 21.88 8.81 -17.76
N THR A 142 22.12 9.64 -16.75
CA THR A 142 21.29 9.70 -15.55
C THR A 142 20.25 10.80 -15.59
N TYR A 143 20.48 11.85 -16.39
CA TYR A 143 19.58 12.99 -16.52
C TYR A 143 18.20 12.64 -17.10
N ASP A 144 18.13 11.66 -17.99
CA ASP A 144 16.85 11.19 -18.59
C ASP A 144 15.93 10.49 -17.58
N SER A 145 16.44 10.19 -16.39
CA SER A 145 15.64 9.57 -15.33
C SER A 145 15.12 10.65 -14.38
N SER A 146 13.84 10.98 -14.49
CA SER A 146 13.17 11.91 -13.55
C SER A 146 13.18 11.45 -12.08
N VAL A 147 13.60 10.23 -11.81
CA VAL A 147 13.60 9.60 -10.49
C VAL A 147 14.97 9.68 -9.82
N ILE A 148 16.06 9.67 -10.60
CA ILE A 148 17.42 9.74 -10.07
C ILE A 148 17.72 11.19 -9.68
N THR A 149 18.03 11.41 -8.40
CA THR A 149 18.38 12.76 -7.92
C THR A 149 19.87 13.03 -7.93
N TYR A 150 20.68 12.01 -7.63
CA TYR A 150 22.13 12.08 -7.62
C TYR A 150 22.71 10.72 -7.91
N SER A 151 23.86 10.67 -8.56
CA SER A 151 24.56 9.43 -8.84
C SER A 151 26.06 9.64 -8.86
N TYR A 152 26.80 8.61 -8.44
CA TYR A 152 28.25 8.57 -8.51
C TYR A 152 28.74 7.15 -8.79
N ILE A 153 29.96 7.06 -9.24
CA ILE A 153 30.63 5.77 -9.53
C ILE A 153 31.88 5.69 -8.67
N THR A 154 32.03 4.57 -7.98
CA THR A 154 33.25 4.20 -7.27
C THR A 154 34.06 3.19 -8.10
N PHE A 155 35.38 3.41 -8.25
CA PHE A 155 36.26 2.47 -8.90
C PHE A 155 37.07 1.70 -7.84
N GLU A 156 36.88 0.38 -7.79
CA GLU A 156 37.41 -0.48 -6.73
C GLU A 156 38.94 -0.47 -6.67
N ARG A 157 39.60 -0.35 -7.82
CA ARG A 157 41.03 -0.58 -7.94
C ARG A 157 41.92 0.58 -7.47
N ASN A 158 41.47 1.79 -7.68
CA ASN A 158 42.19 3.03 -7.39
C ASN A 158 41.49 3.93 -6.37
N GLY A 159 40.29 3.56 -5.92
CA GLY A 159 39.51 4.32 -4.96
C GLY A 159 38.96 5.66 -5.49
N ILE A 160 39.05 5.91 -6.80
CA ILE A 160 38.51 7.11 -7.42
C ILE A 160 36.99 7.07 -7.36
N ILE A 161 36.39 8.21 -7.04
CA ILE A 161 34.96 8.43 -7.13
C ILE A 161 34.68 9.50 -8.16
N LEU A 162 33.73 9.21 -9.05
CA LEU A 162 33.30 10.12 -10.10
C LEU A 162 31.83 10.43 -9.94
N ASP A 163 31.48 11.68 -9.81
CA ASP A 163 30.08 12.14 -9.91
C ASP A 163 29.81 12.88 -11.23
N ASP A 164 28.64 13.45 -11.37
CA ASP A 164 28.23 14.19 -12.57
C ASP A 164 29.00 15.50 -12.82
N ARG A 165 29.92 15.89 -11.90
CA ARG A 165 30.62 17.17 -11.94
C ARG A 165 32.13 17.05 -11.72
N SER A 166 32.56 16.11 -10.89
CA SER A 166 33.91 16.05 -10.34
C SER A 166 34.40 14.63 -10.18
N ALA A 167 35.72 14.49 -10.09
CA ALA A 167 36.39 13.26 -9.68
C ALA A 167 37.13 13.52 -8.35
N TYR A 168 37.06 12.56 -7.47
CA TYR A 168 37.66 12.59 -6.13
C TYR A 168 38.69 11.47 -6.02
N GLU A 169 39.87 11.83 -5.47
CA GLU A 169 40.98 10.89 -5.33
C GLU A 169 40.79 9.79 -4.30
N SER A 170 39.89 10.04 -3.35
CA SER A 170 39.66 9.11 -2.26
C SER A 170 38.26 9.26 -1.68
N HIS A 171 37.85 8.23 -0.98
CA HIS A 171 36.60 8.21 -0.24
C HIS A 171 36.53 9.35 0.80
N SER A 172 37.63 9.65 1.49
CA SER A 172 37.68 10.73 2.48
C SER A 172 37.54 12.14 1.90
N ASN A 173 37.85 12.34 0.60
CA ASN A 173 37.63 13.60 -0.07
C ASN A 173 36.19 13.73 -0.57
N PHE A 174 35.52 12.63 -0.84
CA PHE A 174 34.12 12.58 -1.27
C PHE A 174 33.16 12.63 -0.09
N TYR A 175 33.43 11.85 0.96
CA TYR A 175 32.61 11.82 2.16
C TYR A 175 33.38 12.50 3.32
N PRO A 176 32.84 13.52 4.01
CA PRO A 176 31.49 14.10 3.86
C PRO A 176 31.39 15.28 2.87
N GLY A 177 32.38 15.56 2.05
CA GLY A 177 32.46 16.77 1.24
C GLY A 177 31.35 16.91 0.21
N ALA A 178 31.15 15.90 -0.64
CA ALA A 178 30.11 15.90 -1.67
C ALA A 178 28.78 15.31 -1.19
N LEU A 179 28.86 14.34 -0.30
CA LEU A 179 27.74 13.55 0.21
C LEU A 179 27.97 13.27 1.71
N GLU A 180 26.97 13.49 2.54
CA GLU A 180 27.00 13.21 3.97
C GLU A 180 25.65 12.59 4.40
N TYR A 181 25.70 11.41 5.00
CA TYR A 181 24.55 10.81 5.69
C TYR A 181 24.53 11.29 7.13
N GLU A 182 23.36 11.64 7.67
CA GLU A 182 23.26 12.15 9.05
C GLU A 182 23.54 11.07 10.09
N ASP A 183 23.31 9.80 9.76
CA ASP A 183 23.30 8.66 10.67
C ASP A 183 24.24 7.50 10.25
N VAL A 184 25.09 7.72 9.25
CA VAL A 184 26.07 6.72 8.77
C VAL A 184 27.48 7.28 8.88
N SER A 185 28.37 6.57 9.56
CA SER A 185 29.78 6.94 9.64
C SER A 185 30.50 6.71 8.32
N GLN A 186 31.66 7.33 8.16
CA GLN A 186 32.49 7.09 6.96
C GLN A 186 32.89 5.62 6.82
N GLU A 187 33.25 4.97 7.93
CA GLU A 187 33.65 3.55 7.94
C GLU A 187 32.50 2.64 7.50
N GLU A 188 31.28 2.92 7.97
CA GLU A 188 30.09 2.19 7.57
C GLU A 188 29.74 2.44 6.10
N TRP A 189 29.89 3.68 5.63
CA TRP A 189 29.70 4.03 4.22
C TRP A 189 30.72 3.32 3.32
N ASP A 190 32.00 3.28 3.69
CA ASP A 190 33.07 2.58 2.98
C ASP A 190 32.78 1.06 2.91
N ALA A 191 32.38 0.46 4.02
CA ALA A 191 32.02 -0.96 4.07
C ALA A 191 30.84 -1.32 3.15
N GLN A 192 29.92 -0.40 2.96
CA GLN A 192 28.76 -0.58 2.08
C GLN A 192 29.10 -0.58 0.59
N ASN A 193 30.25 0.01 0.20
CA ASN A 193 30.69 0.08 -1.20
C ASN A 193 31.47 -1.17 -1.67
N GLN A 194 31.69 -2.16 -0.80
CA GLN A 194 32.46 -3.39 -1.12
C GLN A 194 31.55 -4.59 -1.45
N ILE A 195 30.30 -4.38 -1.78
CA ILE A 195 29.32 -5.43 -2.05
C ILE A 195 29.32 -5.74 -3.56
N ASP A 196 29.31 -7.00 -3.94
CA ASP A 196 29.32 -7.48 -5.34
C ASP A 196 27.92 -7.76 -5.92
N VAL A 197 26.89 -7.53 -5.14
CA VAL A 197 25.49 -7.72 -5.52
C VAL A 197 24.73 -6.41 -5.49
N MET A 198 23.77 -6.26 -6.39
CA MET A 198 22.85 -5.11 -6.32
C MET A 198 22.13 -5.07 -4.98
N THR A 199 22.22 -3.94 -4.31
CA THR A 199 21.66 -3.76 -2.97
C THR A 199 20.88 -2.46 -2.90
N ILE A 200 19.75 -2.47 -2.21
CA ILE A 200 19.00 -1.27 -1.84
C ILE A 200 19.17 -1.06 -0.35
N LYS A 201 19.56 0.16 0.02
CA LYS A 201 19.71 0.56 1.41
C LYS A 201 18.48 1.31 1.88
N PRO A 202 18.17 1.24 3.17
CA PRO A 202 17.10 2.01 3.79
C PRO A 202 17.19 3.50 3.45
N ALA A 203 16.05 4.16 3.52
CA ALA A 203 16.01 5.60 3.36
C ALA A 203 16.74 6.28 4.53
N HIS A 204 17.74 7.10 4.20
CA HIS A 204 18.51 7.91 5.14
C HIS A 204 18.43 9.38 4.76
N VAL A 205 18.55 10.24 5.74
CA VAL A 205 18.69 11.68 5.49
C VAL A 205 20.10 11.95 4.98
N VAL A 206 20.18 12.44 3.75
CA VAL A 206 21.43 12.73 3.05
C VAL A 206 21.52 14.21 2.72
N LYS A 207 22.65 14.79 3.04
CA LYS A 207 23.02 16.15 2.68
C LYS A 207 23.96 16.11 1.48
N LEU A 208 23.55 16.70 0.39
CA LEU A 208 24.38 16.85 -0.81
C LEU A 208 25.07 18.23 -0.78
N MET A 209 26.30 18.31 -1.30
CA MET A 209 27.16 19.49 -1.30
C MET A 209 26.45 20.80 -1.71
N HIS A 210 25.45 20.70 -2.58
CA HIS A 210 24.71 21.88 -3.08
C HIS A 210 23.33 22.06 -2.46
N SER A 211 23.02 21.32 -1.39
CA SER A 211 21.74 21.41 -0.69
C SER A 211 21.95 21.94 0.73
N SER A 212 21.24 22.99 1.08
CA SER A 212 21.26 23.53 2.44
C SER A 212 20.53 22.62 3.45
N TYR A 213 19.74 21.65 2.97
CA TYR A 213 18.91 20.77 3.79
C TYR A 213 19.11 19.31 3.37
N GLY A 214 19.17 18.41 4.34
CA GLY A 214 19.08 16.98 4.10
C GLY A 214 17.70 16.60 3.56
N ASN A 215 17.66 15.59 2.69
CA ASN A 215 16.42 14.95 2.26
C ASN A 215 16.58 13.46 2.48
N SER A 216 15.44 12.75 2.65
CA SER A 216 15.43 11.30 2.75
C SER A 216 15.62 10.67 1.37
N TYR A 217 16.62 9.80 1.24
CA TYR A 217 16.96 9.08 0.01
C TYR A 217 17.10 7.59 0.26
N VAL A 218 16.50 6.82 -0.61
CA VAL A 218 16.79 5.40 -0.80
C VAL A 218 18.04 5.30 -1.67
N THR A 219 19.03 4.54 -1.22
CA THR A 219 20.27 4.36 -1.95
C THR A 219 20.27 3.03 -2.68
N VAL A 220 20.48 3.07 -4.00
CA VAL A 220 20.64 1.88 -4.84
C VAL A 220 22.11 1.73 -5.20
N TYR A 221 22.71 0.64 -4.77
CA TYR A 221 24.07 0.28 -5.10
C TYR A 221 24.08 -0.79 -6.18
N GLN A 222 24.62 -0.49 -7.36
CA GLN A 222 24.72 -1.41 -8.49
C GLN A 222 26.18 -1.69 -8.83
N PRO A 223 26.72 -2.83 -8.43
CA PRO A 223 28.10 -3.21 -8.76
C PRO A 223 28.25 -3.54 -10.25
N TYR A 224 29.43 -3.30 -10.77
CA TYR A 224 29.88 -3.78 -12.07
C TYR A 224 30.95 -4.83 -11.91
N VAL A 225 30.64 -6.02 -12.32
CA VAL A 225 31.54 -7.17 -12.31
C VAL A 225 31.92 -7.49 -13.76
N ASN A 226 33.22 -7.60 -14.03
CA ASN A 226 33.69 -7.92 -15.38
C ASN A 226 33.44 -9.39 -15.73
N THR A 227 33.76 -9.76 -16.98
CA THR A 227 33.55 -11.12 -17.49
C THR A 227 34.40 -12.19 -16.74
N ALA A 228 35.43 -11.78 -16.00
CA ALA A 228 36.23 -12.65 -15.17
C ALA A 228 35.71 -12.77 -13.72
N GLY A 229 34.53 -12.22 -13.43
CA GLY A 229 33.93 -12.25 -12.09
C GLY A 229 34.59 -11.31 -11.07
N ARG A 230 35.38 -10.32 -11.53
CA ARG A 230 36.04 -9.35 -10.64
C ARG A 230 35.22 -8.07 -10.55
N LEU A 231 34.97 -7.59 -9.34
CA LEU A 231 34.42 -6.26 -9.09
C LEU A 231 35.36 -5.19 -9.64
N CYS A 232 34.86 -4.32 -10.49
CA CYS A 232 35.64 -3.23 -11.10
C CYS A 232 35.24 -1.87 -10.53
N GLY A 233 34.03 -1.80 -9.99
CA GLY A 233 33.47 -0.60 -9.41
C GLY A 233 31.96 -0.73 -9.24
N ALA A 234 31.32 0.33 -8.82
CA ALA A 234 29.88 0.34 -8.64
C ALA A 234 29.30 1.72 -8.97
N MET A 235 28.11 1.71 -9.48
CA MET A 235 27.28 2.92 -9.59
C MET A 235 26.34 2.98 -8.40
N THR A 236 26.39 4.07 -7.67
CA THR A 236 25.46 4.37 -6.59
C THR A 236 24.48 5.45 -7.02
N VAL A 237 23.22 5.24 -6.75
CA VAL A 237 22.14 6.13 -7.16
C VAL A 237 21.30 6.49 -5.93
N LEU A 238 21.02 7.77 -5.75
CA LEU A 238 20.13 8.29 -4.73
C LEU A 238 18.77 8.64 -5.35
N ILE A 239 17.72 8.03 -4.81
CA ILE A 239 16.33 8.24 -5.17
C ILE A 239 15.63 8.86 -3.97
N LYS A 240 14.96 9.99 -4.14
CA LYS A 240 14.19 10.55 -3.01
C LYS A 240 13.14 9.55 -2.55
N GLU A 241 13.06 9.34 -1.26
CA GLU A 241 12.07 8.44 -0.66
C GLU A 241 10.65 8.78 -1.10
N LYS A 242 10.30 10.07 -1.15
CA LYS A 242 9.00 10.54 -1.65
C LYS A 242 8.70 10.14 -3.11
N ASP A 243 9.73 9.97 -3.94
CA ASP A 243 9.56 9.57 -5.33
C ASP A 243 9.31 8.05 -5.40
N VAL A 244 9.96 7.26 -4.54
CA VAL A 244 9.64 5.84 -4.37
C VAL A 244 8.19 5.68 -3.87
N VAL A 245 7.79 6.41 -2.83
CA VAL A 245 6.41 6.43 -2.32
C VAL A 245 5.42 6.79 -3.42
N SER A 246 5.73 7.76 -4.29
CA SER A 246 4.86 8.23 -5.35
C SER A 246 4.60 7.19 -6.46
N MET A 247 5.48 6.21 -6.63
CA MET A 247 5.26 5.08 -7.55
C MET A 247 4.06 4.23 -7.12
N PHE A 248 3.83 4.12 -5.80
CA PHE A 248 2.75 3.34 -5.22
C PHE A 248 1.54 4.19 -4.85
N LEU A 249 1.78 5.38 -4.30
CA LEU A 249 0.76 6.34 -3.90
C LEU A 249 0.80 7.57 -4.83
N SER A 250 0.31 7.42 -6.06
CA SER A 250 0.44 8.44 -7.12
C SER A 250 -0.37 9.72 -6.84
N GLN A 251 -1.52 9.63 -6.16
CA GLN A 251 -2.37 10.78 -5.84
C GLN A 251 -1.91 11.45 -4.55
N GLN A 252 -1.97 12.80 -4.50
CA GLN A 252 -1.55 13.57 -3.34
C GLN A 252 -2.32 13.18 -2.07
N GLN A 253 -3.63 13.07 -2.14
CA GLN A 253 -4.47 12.71 -0.99
C GLN A 253 -4.09 11.33 -0.41
N TRP A 254 -3.67 10.39 -1.27
CA TRP A 254 -3.21 9.07 -0.83
C TRP A 254 -1.84 9.11 -0.15
N ARG A 255 -0.96 10.03 -0.56
CA ARG A 255 0.30 10.26 0.13
C ARG A 255 0.12 10.90 1.51
N GLU A 256 -0.91 11.73 1.66
CA GLU A 256 -1.21 12.41 2.93
C GLU A 256 -1.89 11.48 3.95
N GLU A 257 -2.86 10.68 3.51
CA GLU A 257 -3.70 9.85 4.39
C GLU A 257 -3.40 8.34 4.31
N GLY A 258 -2.79 7.89 3.23
CA GLY A 258 -2.45 6.48 3.00
C GLY A 258 -1.18 6.05 3.71
N LEU A 259 -1.04 4.74 3.86
CA LEU A 259 0.14 4.09 4.41
C LEU A 259 0.94 3.46 3.26
N PHE A 260 2.24 3.53 3.35
CA PHE A 260 3.15 2.81 2.46
C PHE A 260 4.36 2.33 3.25
N CYS A 261 4.81 1.11 2.96
CA CYS A 261 6.07 0.59 3.44
C CYS A 261 6.63 -0.41 2.43
N LEU A 262 7.93 -0.32 2.19
CA LEU A 262 8.71 -1.33 1.48
C LEU A 262 9.62 -2.00 2.49
N ILE A 263 9.37 -3.26 2.80
CA ILE A 263 10.03 -4.03 3.86
C ILE A 263 10.85 -5.14 3.23
N SER A 264 12.14 -5.19 3.52
CA SER A 264 13.03 -6.29 3.12
C SER A 264 12.70 -7.57 3.90
N ASP A 265 13.10 -8.74 3.40
CA ASP A 265 12.88 -10.05 4.05
C ASP A 265 13.52 -10.15 5.44
N ASP A 266 14.53 -9.34 5.75
CA ASP A 266 15.15 -9.23 7.07
C ASP A 266 14.35 -8.32 8.05
N GLY A 267 13.25 -7.73 7.59
CA GLY A 267 12.41 -6.81 8.37
C GLY A 267 12.85 -5.35 8.31
N THR A 268 13.89 -5.02 7.55
CA THR A 268 14.36 -3.64 7.40
C THR A 268 13.42 -2.84 6.51
N ILE A 269 13.03 -1.64 6.94
CA ILE A 269 12.23 -0.72 6.14
C ILE A 269 13.15 0.00 5.15
N LEU A 270 12.94 -0.24 3.86
CA LEU A 270 13.70 0.39 2.79
C LEU A 270 13.16 1.78 2.44
N ALA A 271 11.86 1.95 2.46
CA ALA A 271 11.15 3.22 2.27
C ALA A 271 9.79 3.16 2.95
N GLY A 272 9.29 4.30 3.45
CA GLY A 272 8.01 4.33 4.14
C GLY A 272 7.30 5.67 4.04
N ASN A 273 5.99 5.63 4.30
CA ASN A 273 5.14 6.82 4.42
C ASN A 273 4.02 6.52 5.41
N ASN A 274 4.02 7.22 6.54
CA ASN A 274 3.01 7.09 7.61
C ASN A 274 2.87 5.67 8.20
N TYR A 275 3.78 4.74 7.92
CA TYR A 275 3.70 3.35 8.38
C TYR A 275 5.10 2.80 8.73
N ASP A 276 5.20 2.17 9.89
CA ASP A 276 6.43 1.62 10.46
C ASP A 276 6.55 0.08 10.35
N GLY A 277 5.64 -0.56 9.63
CA GLY A 277 5.64 -2.01 9.44
C GLY A 277 5.26 -2.84 10.67
N SER A 278 5.00 -2.22 11.82
CA SER A 278 4.93 -2.89 13.14
C SER A 278 3.72 -3.82 13.35
N THR A 279 2.69 -3.72 12.53
CA THR A 279 1.40 -4.43 12.75
C THR A 279 0.95 -5.26 11.57
N LEU A 280 1.84 -5.56 10.62
CA LEU A 280 1.46 -6.32 9.43
C LEU A 280 1.22 -7.78 9.76
N SER A 281 -0.03 -8.24 9.65
CA SER A 281 -0.42 -9.65 9.81
C SER A 281 -0.67 -10.37 8.48
N LEU A 282 -0.70 -9.62 7.37
CA LEU A 282 -0.97 -10.16 6.05
C LEU A 282 0.24 -10.90 5.48
N THR A 283 -0.03 -11.99 4.79
CA THR A 283 0.95 -12.70 3.97
C THR A 283 1.16 -11.98 2.63
N SER A 284 2.21 -12.33 1.89
CA SER A 284 2.47 -11.78 0.56
C SER A 284 1.29 -11.99 -0.39
N ASP A 285 1.05 -11.00 -1.25
CA ASP A 285 0.00 -10.98 -2.27
C ASP A 285 -1.43 -11.13 -1.71
N ASP A 286 -1.68 -10.54 -0.53
CA ASP A 286 -2.96 -10.60 0.17
C ASP A 286 -3.55 -9.20 0.39
N THR A 287 -4.85 -9.16 0.71
CA THR A 287 -5.57 -7.95 1.06
C THR A 287 -6.46 -8.18 2.27
N GLY A 288 -6.46 -7.26 3.19
CA GLY A 288 -7.28 -7.37 4.41
C GLY A 288 -7.46 -6.05 5.13
N TRP A 289 -8.45 -6.02 6.01
CA TRP A 289 -8.67 -4.88 6.88
C TRP A 289 -7.85 -5.01 8.16
N GLU A 290 -6.97 -4.05 8.38
CA GLU A 290 -6.18 -3.96 9.60
C GLU A 290 -6.38 -2.62 10.30
N THR A 291 -6.05 -2.57 11.58
CA THR A 291 -6.11 -1.35 12.39
C THR A 291 -4.69 -0.90 12.74
N TYR A 292 -4.33 0.29 12.30
CA TYR A 292 -3.06 0.93 12.62
C TYR A 292 -3.30 2.27 13.30
N GLN A 293 -2.66 2.52 14.43
CA GLN A 293 -2.82 3.75 15.25
C GLN A 293 -4.30 4.13 15.50
N GLY A 294 -5.16 3.14 15.75
CA GLY A 294 -6.59 3.33 16.04
C GLY A 294 -7.46 3.64 14.81
N LYS A 295 -6.89 3.71 13.61
CA LYS A 295 -7.62 3.87 12.35
C LYS A 295 -7.64 2.56 11.58
N ARG A 296 -8.73 2.30 10.88
CA ARG A 296 -8.89 1.11 10.06
C ARG A 296 -8.45 1.38 8.63
N TYR A 297 -7.63 0.49 8.08
CA TYR A 297 -7.12 0.57 6.70
C TYR A 297 -7.41 -0.72 5.93
N LEU A 298 -7.69 -0.58 4.65
CA LEU A 298 -7.60 -1.71 3.73
C LEU A 298 -6.14 -1.85 3.33
N MET A 299 -5.47 -2.85 3.88
CA MET A 299 -4.09 -3.16 3.59
C MET A 299 -4.01 -4.10 2.39
N ALA A 300 -3.00 -3.89 1.54
CA ALA A 300 -2.64 -4.81 0.48
C ALA A 300 -1.13 -4.99 0.46
N THR A 301 -0.68 -6.20 0.18
CA THR A 301 0.73 -6.58 0.17
C THR A 301 1.11 -7.20 -1.16
N ARG A 302 2.36 -6.98 -1.61
CA ARG A 302 2.91 -7.60 -2.80
C ARG A 302 4.41 -7.84 -2.65
N TYR A 303 4.84 -9.05 -2.95
CA TYR A 303 6.26 -9.39 -2.96
C TYR A 303 6.96 -8.85 -4.21
N VAL A 304 8.14 -8.25 -4.01
CA VAL A 304 9.00 -7.68 -5.04
C VAL A 304 10.26 -8.53 -5.12
N ALA A 305 10.22 -9.56 -5.94
CA ALA A 305 11.27 -10.59 -6.01
C ALA A 305 12.66 -10.03 -6.37
N SER A 306 12.73 -8.97 -7.18
CA SER A 306 13.99 -8.32 -7.54
C SER A 306 14.71 -7.65 -6.37
N LEU A 307 14.02 -7.46 -5.24
CA LEU A 307 14.52 -6.77 -4.04
C LEU A 307 14.55 -7.66 -2.81
N ASN A 308 13.97 -8.86 -2.86
CA ASN A 308 13.66 -9.66 -1.69
C ASN A 308 12.94 -8.80 -0.62
N ALA A 309 11.87 -8.12 -1.04
CA ALA A 309 11.14 -7.19 -0.21
C ALA A 309 9.63 -7.30 -0.45
N THR A 310 8.84 -6.92 0.53
CA THR A 310 7.37 -6.82 0.43
C THR A 310 6.96 -5.36 0.41
N ALA A 311 6.23 -4.95 -0.63
CA ALA A 311 5.57 -3.67 -0.71
C ALA A 311 4.19 -3.76 -0.06
N VAL A 312 3.88 -2.80 0.81
CA VAL A 312 2.63 -2.71 1.57
C VAL A 312 2.01 -1.36 1.31
N ILE A 313 0.73 -1.33 0.98
CA ILE A 313 -0.06 -0.09 0.98
C ILE A 313 -1.27 -0.24 1.89
N GLY A 314 -1.65 0.85 2.56
CA GLY A 314 -2.85 0.92 3.39
C GLY A 314 -3.72 2.11 2.98
N MET A 315 -4.99 1.86 2.71
CA MET A 315 -5.93 2.90 2.30
C MET A 315 -7.02 3.06 3.35
N PRO A 316 -7.20 4.27 3.93
CA PRO A 316 -8.27 4.52 4.86
C PRO A 316 -9.64 4.57 4.14
N PRO A 317 -10.75 4.28 4.83
CA PRO A 317 -12.09 4.31 4.24
C PRO A 317 -12.50 5.67 3.65
N SER A 318 -11.89 6.78 4.10
CA SER A 318 -12.13 8.14 3.59
C SER A 318 -11.71 8.35 2.14
N LEU A 319 -10.89 7.46 1.59
CA LEU A 319 -10.37 7.56 0.22
C LEU A 319 -11.17 6.75 -0.83
N TYR A 320 -12.36 6.27 -0.43
CA TYR A 320 -13.22 5.45 -1.31
C TYR A 320 -14.53 6.14 -1.65
#